data_a9ec29da9452af4f9c9a1f8e338734ed
#
_entry.id   a9ec29da9452af4f9c9a1f8e338734ed
#
_cell.length_a   1.000
_cell.length_b   1.000
_cell.length_c   1.000
_cell.angle_alpha   90.00
_cell.angle_beta   90.00
_cell.angle_gamma   90.00
#
_symmetry.space_group_name_H-M   'P 1'
#
loop_
_entity.id
_entity.type
_entity.pdbx_description
1 polymer ?
#
loop_
_entity_poly.entity_id
_entity_poly.type
_entity_poly.pdbx_seq_one_letter_code
_entity_poly.pdbx_strand_id
1 'polypeptide(L)'
;MKFKYWLTSLTDISNAKKKLLHDCSITAEKLFFMPKNELFDILFFTDDDRKIILESRASYDVEKEWILFQQKDIGFVTMEDEVYPDKLRNIHNPPYSLFYIGALPEKSRKSIAIVGARGRSAYGCEVAKVLAAALSRQGIQIISGMARGIDRDAHMGCLEAGGNTYAVLGSGADTCYPKENRFLYDKIKVSGGIISELMPGTEPQKMFFPMRNRIISGLSDIVVIVEAKKRSGSLITADFAMEQGKDVYVIPGRITDALSYGCNSLIKQGAGIIYNIDEFVSDITMTGFTECTQMDFRKNILDKKEALVYSLLDFCPIAIGTLSQKVPYELSELFEVLEDLIQKGFVKETIPNYYIRSL
;
A
#
# COMPACT_ATOMS: atom_id res chain seq x y z
N MET A 1 11.81 21.41 16.48
CA MET A 1 11.26 20.93 15.18
C MET A 1 11.89 21.65 13.98
N LYS A 2 12.05 22.99 13.97
CA LYS A 2 12.59 23.75 12.84
C LYS A 2 13.96 23.26 12.33
N PHE A 3 14.89 22.91 13.21
CA PHE A 3 16.20 22.37 12.81
C PHE A 3 16.10 20.93 12.26
N LYS A 4 15.17 20.11 12.75
CA LYS A 4 14.88 18.80 12.17
C LYS A 4 14.34 18.92 10.75
N TYR A 5 13.48 19.93 10.51
CA TYR A 5 12.97 20.25 9.18
C TYR A 5 14.09 20.72 8.24
N TRP A 6 15.01 21.61 8.73
CA TRP A 6 16.22 21.97 7.99
C TRP A 6 17.07 20.74 7.63
N LEU A 7 17.36 19.86 8.59
CA LEU A 7 18.14 18.65 8.30
C LEU A 7 17.45 17.73 7.30
N THR A 8 16.11 17.69 7.32
CA THR A 8 15.33 16.95 6.33
C THR A 8 15.48 17.56 4.93
N SER A 9 15.53 18.88 4.80
CA SER A 9 15.67 19.57 3.50
C SER A 9 17.03 19.33 2.82
N LEU A 10 18.03 18.84 3.55
CA LEU A 10 19.32 18.43 3.00
C LEU A 10 19.17 17.07 2.29
N THR A 11 18.58 17.04 1.10
CA THR A 11 18.25 15.80 0.37
C THR A 11 19.48 15.02 -0.08
N ASP A 12 20.59 15.69 -0.28
CA ASP A 12 21.87 15.08 -0.68
C ASP A 12 22.60 14.38 0.49
N ILE A 13 22.22 14.69 1.74
CA ILE A 13 22.67 13.94 2.92
C ILE A 13 21.77 12.70 3.09
N SER A 14 22.35 11.51 2.96
CA SER A 14 21.59 10.26 3.02
C SER A 14 20.91 10.02 4.37
N ASN A 15 19.79 9.31 4.37
CA ASN A 15 19.10 8.91 5.60
C ASN A 15 20.00 8.11 6.56
N ALA A 16 20.91 7.30 6.02
CA ALA A 16 21.89 6.55 6.83
C ALA A 16 22.79 7.50 7.63
N LYS A 17 23.27 8.60 7.03
CA LYS A 17 24.08 9.61 7.72
C LYS A 17 23.26 10.41 8.74
N LYS A 18 22.01 10.73 8.42
CA LYS A 18 21.07 11.38 9.36
C LYS A 18 20.75 10.47 10.56
N LYS A 19 20.64 9.15 10.34
CA LYS A 19 20.54 8.16 11.41
C LYS A 19 21.80 8.11 12.27
N LEU A 20 22.99 8.11 11.67
CA LEU A 20 24.25 8.13 12.42
C LEU A 20 24.38 9.38 13.30
N LEU A 21 23.91 10.55 12.87
CA LEU A 21 23.84 11.74 13.72
C LEU A 21 23.00 11.46 14.98
N HIS A 22 21.81 10.88 14.79
CA HIS A 22 20.94 10.50 15.91
C HIS A 22 21.64 9.48 16.85
N ASP A 23 22.24 8.43 16.29
CA ASP A 23 22.92 7.39 17.05
C ASP A 23 24.13 7.94 17.84
N CYS A 24 24.78 8.98 17.31
CA CYS A 24 25.85 9.72 17.98
C CYS A 24 25.34 10.85 18.91
N SER A 25 24.04 10.96 19.17
CA SER A 25 23.43 12.02 19.97
C SER A 25 23.76 13.45 19.48
N ILE A 26 23.96 13.62 18.18
CA ILE A 26 24.15 14.92 17.54
C ILE A 26 22.79 15.38 17.00
N THR A 27 22.15 16.29 17.74
CA THR A 27 20.85 16.86 17.33
C THR A 27 21.00 17.74 16.09
N ALA A 28 19.92 17.90 15.32
CA ALA A 28 19.92 18.77 14.16
C ALA A 28 20.24 20.24 14.52
N GLU A 29 19.84 20.70 15.71
CA GLU A 29 20.21 22.04 16.22
C GLU A 29 21.69 22.14 16.54
N LYS A 30 22.26 21.16 17.26
CA LYS A 30 23.68 21.09 17.53
C LYS A 30 24.48 21.06 16.20
N LEU A 31 24.04 20.26 15.24
CA LEU A 31 24.67 20.22 13.91
C LEU A 31 24.61 21.58 13.23
N PHE A 32 23.48 22.32 13.30
CA PHE A 32 23.33 23.64 12.67
C PHE A 32 24.32 24.68 13.20
N PHE A 33 24.53 24.72 14.53
CA PHE A 33 25.42 25.70 15.17
C PHE A 33 26.86 25.18 15.42
N MET A 34 27.14 23.94 15.04
CA MET A 34 28.44 23.30 15.28
C MET A 34 29.58 24.10 14.59
N PRO A 35 30.69 24.42 15.31
CA PRO A 35 31.85 25.04 14.70
C PRO A 35 32.42 24.20 13.54
N LYS A 36 33.08 24.89 12.60
CA LYS A 36 33.60 24.23 11.39
C LYS A 36 34.62 23.12 11.72
N ASN A 37 35.51 23.35 12.67
CA ASN A 37 36.50 22.36 13.13
C ASN A 37 35.79 21.08 13.65
N GLU A 38 34.76 21.20 14.53
CA GLU A 38 34.02 20.06 15.05
C GLU A 38 33.25 19.31 13.96
N LEU A 39 32.70 20.03 12.96
CA LEU A 39 32.04 19.42 11.82
C LEU A 39 33.03 18.55 11.00
N PHE A 40 34.29 18.95 10.92
CA PHE A 40 35.31 18.20 10.22
C PHE A 40 35.77 16.95 10.99
N ASP A 41 35.58 16.91 12.31
CA ASP A 41 35.85 15.74 13.16
C ASP A 41 34.83 14.62 13.01
N ILE A 42 33.67 14.89 12.39
CA ILE A 42 32.65 13.87 12.11
C ILE A 42 33.11 12.98 10.95
N LEU A 43 33.58 11.77 11.28
CA LEU A 43 34.24 10.87 10.35
C LEU A 43 33.35 10.30 9.24
N PHE A 44 32.03 10.16 9.46
CA PHE A 44 31.13 9.62 8.46
C PHE A 44 30.65 10.66 7.44
N PHE A 45 30.98 11.93 7.60
CA PHE A 45 30.73 12.95 6.58
C PHE A 45 31.88 13.03 5.59
N THR A 46 31.52 13.07 4.30
CA THR A 46 32.46 13.39 3.22
C THR A 46 32.67 14.91 3.14
N ASP A 47 33.67 15.33 2.36
CA ASP A 47 33.89 16.77 2.15
C ASP A 47 32.71 17.43 1.43
N ASP A 48 32.02 16.69 0.54
CA ASP A 48 30.81 17.17 -0.11
C ASP A 48 29.66 17.35 0.92
N ASP A 49 29.48 16.41 1.84
CA ASP A 49 28.47 16.55 2.91
C ASP A 49 28.74 17.81 3.75
N ARG A 50 29.99 18.01 4.15
CA ARG A 50 30.42 19.18 4.95
C ARG A 50 30.16 20.48 4.20
N LYS A 51 30.47 20.50 2.91
CA LYS A 51 30.21 21.65 2.03
C LYS A 51 28.70 21.96 1.96
N ILE A 52 27.85 20.96 1.70
CA ILE A 52 26.39 21.07 1.65
C ILE A 52 25.86 21.66 2.97
N ILE A 53 26.31 21.14 4.11
CA ILE A 53 25.89 21.61 5.43
C ILE A 53 26.29 23.07 5.63
N LEU A 54 27.53 23.45 5.32
CA LEU A 54 28.02 24.82 5.51
C LEU A 54 27.32 25.83 4.58
N GLU A 55 27.12 25.48 3.31
CA GLU A 55 26.42 26.33 2.34
C GLU A 55 24.95 26.51 2.75
N SER A 56 24.31 25.42 3.19
CA SER A 56 22.92 25.48 3.66
C SER A 56 22.79 26.37 4.89
N ARG A 57 23.66 26.25 5.89
CA ARG A 57 23.64 27.12 7.08
C ARG A 57 23.75 28.62 6.73
N ALA A 58 24.51 28.95 5.69
CA ALA A 58 24.73 30.33 5.28
C ALA A 58 23.52 30.95 4.55
N SER A 59 22.71 30.11 3.89
CA SER A 59 21.62 30.58 2.99
C SER A 59 20.22 30.22 3.45
N TYR A 60 20.05 29.26 4.36
CA TYR A 60 18.74 28.75 4.77
C TYR A 60 18.20 29.48 5.99
N ASP A 61 17.10 30.20 5.81
CA ASP A 61 16.40 30.85 6.91
C ASP A 61 15.45 29.84 7.60
N VAL A 62 15.95 29.24 8.68
CA VAL A 62 15.26 28.18 9.42
C VAL A 62 13.91 28.65 9.98
N GLU A 63 13.80 29.90 10.44
CA GLU A 63 12.54 30.43 11.00
C GLU A 63 11.50 30.64 9.90
N LYS A 64 11.91 31.30 8.82
CA LYS A 64 11.02 31.58 7.70
C LYS A 64 10.48 30.29 7.06
N GLU A 65 11.37 29.33 6.77
CA GLU A 65 10.98 28.07 6.12
C GLU A 65 10.08 27.22 7.04
N TRP A 66 10.35 27.23 8.34
CA TRP A 66 9.50 26.55 9.31
C TRP A 66 8.11 27.19 9.42
N ILE A 67 8.01 28.52 9.45
CA ILE A 67 6.74 29.25 9.47
C ILE A 67 5.94 28.93 8.19
N LEU A 68 6.58 28.94 7.01
CA LEU A 68 5.94 28.59 5.74
C LEU A 68 5.45 27.14 5.71
N PHE A 69 6.20 26.23 6.32
CA PHE A 69 5.76 24.83 6.45
C PHE A 69 4.55 24.71 7.38
N GLN A 70 4.54 25.39 8.53
CA GLN A 70 3.44 25.34 9.50
C GLN A 70 2.10 25.87 8.95
N GLN A 71 2.15 26.68 7.87
CA GLN A 71 0.93 27.14 7.17
C GLN A 71 0.29 26.04 6.30
N LYS A 72 1.00 24.91 6.08
CA LYS A 72 0.48 23.76 5.37
C LYS A 72 -0.21 22.84 6.35
N ASP A 73 -1.31 22.24 5.95
CA ASP A 73 -1.99 21.18 6.72
C ASP A 73 -1.27 19.82 6.51
N ILE A 74 0.02 19.79 6.90
CA ILE A 74 0.91 18.63 6.74
C ILE A 74 1.61 18.38 8.07
N GLY A 75 1.42 17.18 8.61
CA GLY A 75 2.17 16.71 9.78
C GLY A 75 3.62 16.38 9.40
N PHE A 76 4.52 16.57 10.36
CA PHE A 76 5.94 16.28 10.21
C PHE A 76 6.46 15.57 11.46
N VAL A 77 7.10 14.42 11.26
CA VAL A 77 7.74 13.65 12.33
C VAL A 77 9.11 13.14 11.87
N THR A 78 10.00 12.96 12.82
CA THR A 78 11.33 12.39 12.59
C THR A 78 11.50 11.11 13.40
N MET A 79 12.50 10.32 13.06
CA MET A 79 12.83 9.10 13.80
C MET A 79 13.14 9.32 15.30
N GLU A 80 13.33 10.56 15.73
CA GLU A 80 13.56 10.95 17.12
C GLU A 80 12.26 11.11 17.90
N ASP A 81 11.11 11.22 17.22
CA ASP A 81 9.82 11.52 17.82
C ASP A 81 9.07 10.24 18.21
N GLU A 82 8.38 10.22 19.34
CA GLU A 82 7.65 9.05 19.87
C GLU A 82 6.52 8.58 18.93
N VAL A 83 5.91 9.52 18.21
CA VAL A 83 4.83 9.23 17.25
C VAL A 83 5.32 8.64 15.93
N TYR A 84 6.65 8.64 15.71
CA TYR A 84 7.22 8.00 14.53
C TYR A 84 6.96 6.49 14.55
N PRO A 85 6.56 5.86 13.41
CA PRO A 85 6.26 4.43 13.38
C PRO A 85 7.48 3.56 13.74
N ASP A 86 7.40 2.82 14.85
CA ASP A 86 8.51 2.00 15.34
C ASP A 86 8.95 0.94 14.33
N LYS A 87 8.00 0.40 13.55
CA LYS A 87 8.26 -0.56 12.46
C LYS A 87 9.26 -0.03 11.43
N LEU A 88 9.35 1.29 11.23
CA LEU A 88 10.28 1.89 10.27
C LEU A 88 11.67 2.15 10.85
N ARG A 89 11.84 2.21 12.17
CA ARG A 89 13.16 2.49 12.79
C ARG A 89 14.21 1.44 12.46
N ASN A 90 13.77 0.18 12.28
CA ASN A 90 14.64 -0.98 12.16
C ASN A 90 14.76 -1.52 10.72
N ILE A 91 14.11 -0.89 9.73
CA ILE A 91 14.30 -1.31 8.34
C ILE A 91 15.67 -0.89 7.81
N HIS A 92 16.13 -1.56 6.75
CA HIS A 92 17.31 -1.08 6.04
C HIS A 92 17.02 0.30 5.44
N ASN A 93 17.91 1.28 5.69
CA ASN A 93 17.77 2.67 5.26
C ASN A 93 16.42 3.31 5.68
N PRO A 94 16.16 3.44 7.00
CA PRO A 94 14.92 4.03 7.49
C PRO A 94 14.79 5.50 7.05
N PRO A 95 13.57 5.99 6.72
CA PRO A 95 13.38 7.42 6.46
C PRO A 95 13.68 8.23 7.73
N TYR A 96 14.55 9.24 7.64
CA TYR A 96 14.84 10.12 8.77
C TYR A 96 13.58 10.87 9.23
N SER A 97 12.72 11.23 8.29
CA SER A 97 11.49 11.96 8.56
C SER A 97 10.35 11.49 7.67
N LEU A 98 9.14 11.75 8.12
CA LEU A 98 7.91 11.53 7.37
C LEU A 98 7.06 12.80 7.40
N PHE A 99 6.48 13.10 6.24
CA PHE A 99 5.40 14.06 6.07
C PHE A 99 4.09 13.29 5.92
N TYR A 100 3.03 13.76 6.54
CA TYR A 100 1.75 13.08 6.44
C TYR A 100 0.56 14.05 6.45
N ILE A 101 -0.54 13.64 5.82
CA ILE A 101 -1.83 14.32 5.86
C ILE A 101 -2.86 13.31 6.37
N GLY A 102 -3.69 13.70 7.33
CA GLY A 102 -4.53 12.78 8.09
C GLY A 102 -3.77 12.19 9.27
N ALA A 103 -3.74 10.88 9.42
CA ALA A 103 -3.10 10.19 10.53
C ALA A 103 -1.92 9.32 10.08
N LEU A 104 -1.04 8.93 11.00
CA LEU A 104 -0.11 7.82 10.85
C LEU A 104 -0.78 6.51 11.29
N PRO A 105 -0.32 5.34 10.81
CA PRO A 105 -0.82 4.05 11.27
C PRO A 105 -0.70 3.90 12.79
N GLU A 106 -1.74 3.40 13.43
CA GLU A 106 -1.77 3.14 14.88
C GLU A 106 -0.82 2.00 15.22
N LYS A 107 0.06 2.21 16.19
CA LYS A 107 1.08 1.23 16.63
C LYS A 107 0.48 -0.05 17.18
N SER A 108 -0.67 0.05 17.85
CA SER A 108 -1.36 -1.08 18.51
C SER A 108 -2.11 -1.99 17.54
N ARG A 109 -2.33 -1.56 16.30
CA ARG A 109 -3.12 -2.30 15.32
C ARG A 109 -2.24 -2.98 14.28
N LYS A 110 -2.64 -4.21 13.90
CA LYS A 110 -1.99 -4.92 12.80
C LYS A 110 -2.18 -4.16 11.48
N SER A 111 -1.17 -4.18 10.64
CA SER A 111 -1.18 -3.53 9.32
C SER A 111 -0.71 -4.48 8.24
N ILE A 112 -1.41 -4.50 7.10
CA ILE A 112 -1.09 -5.37 5.96
C ILE A 112 -0.93 -4.53 4.71
N ALA A 113 0.20 -4.73 4.00
CA ALA A 113 0.36 -4.15 2.68
C ALA A 113 -0.33 -5.01 1.64
N ILE A 114 -1.12 -4.40 0.76
CA ILE A 114 -1.69 -5.05 -0.42
C ILE A 114 -1.19 -4.29 -1.65
N VAL A 115 -0.38 -4.96 -2.47
CA VAL A 115 0.24 -4.35 -3.66
C VAL A 115 0.17 -5.29 -4.86
N GLY A 116 0.38 -4.73 -6.06
CA GLY A 116 0.37 -5.57 -7.25
C GLY A 116 0.50 -4.82 -8.57
N ALA A 117 0.03 -5.46 -9.64
CA ALA A 117 0.12 -4.95 -11.00
C ALA A 117 -0.69 -3.66 -11.20
N ARG A 118 -0.09 -2.68 -11.89
CA ARG A 118 -0.80 -1.45 -12.30
C ARG A 118 -1.86 -1.71 -13.38
N GLY A 119 -1.60 -2.66 -14.27
CA GLY A 119 -2.55 -3.16 -15.28
C GLY A 119 -3.09 -4.52 -14.83
N ARG A 120 -3.94 -4.50 -13.81
CA ARG A 120 -4.53 -5.68 -13.20
C ARG A 120 -5.65 -6.29 -14.06
N SER A 121 -5.99 -7.56 -13.83
CA SER A 121 -7.17 -8.21 -14.39
C SER A 121 -8.46 -7.82 -13.63
N ALA A 122 -9.61 -8.26 -14.13
CA ALA A 122 -10.87 -8.15 -13.40
C ALA A 122 -10.83 -9.00 -12.10
N TYR A 123 -10.25 -10.21 -12.18
CA TYR A 123 -9.99 -11.07 -11.02
C TYR A 123 -9.14 -10.38 -9.96
N GLY A 124 -7.98 -9.83 -10.34
CA GLY A 124 -7.11 -9.10 -9.41
C GLY A 124 -7.79 -7.89 -8.75
N CYS A 125 -8.65 -7.18 -9.50
CA CYS A 125 -9.47 -6.11 -8.95
C CYS A 125 -10.38 -6.60 -7.83
N GLU A 126 -11.12 -7.67 -8.10
CA GLU A 126 -12.10 -8.22 -7.15
C GLU A 126 -11.40 -8.77 -5.91
N VAL A 127 -10.36 -9.59 -6.10
CA VAL A 127 -9.56 -10.13 -4.98
C VAL A 127 -8.99 -9.03 -4.11
N ALA A 128 -8.38 -7.99 -4.70
CA ALA A 128 -7.81 -6.90 -3.91
C ALA A 128 -8.86 -6.17 -3.06
N LYS A 129 -10.06 -5.93 -3.61
CA LYS A 129 -11.15 -5.29 -2.89
C LYS A 129 -11.72 -6.16 -1.78
N VAL A 130 -12.04 -7.41 -2.08
CA VAL A 130 -12.65 -8.35 -1.12
C VAL A 130 -11.67 -8.62 0.03
N LEU A 131 -10.40 -8.86 -0.28
CA LEU A 131 -9.36 -9.08 0.73
C LEU A 131 -9.19 -7.85 1.62
N ALA A 132 -9.05 -6.66 1.05
CA ALA A 132 -8.92 -5.42 1.82
C ALA A 132 -10.14 -5.16 2.71
N ALA A 133 -11.36 -5.41 2.19
CA ALA A 133 -12.59 -5.26 2.96
C ALA A 133 -12.67 -6.27 4.11
N ALA A 134 -12.33 -7.55 3.88
CA ALA A 134 -12.33 -8.59 4.90
C ALA A 134 -11.35 -8.27 6.04
N LEU A 135 -10.13 -7.88 5.71
CA LEU A 135 -9.11 -7.44 6.67
C LEU A 135 -9.56 -6.21 7.47
N SER A 136 -10.15 -5.23 6.80
CA SER A 136 -10.61 -3.98 7.42
C SER A 136 -11.73 -4.21 8.44
N ARG A 137 -12.66 -5.16 8.18
CA ARG A 137 -13.72 -5.55 9.13
C ARG A 137 -13.15 -6.13 10.42
N GLN A 138 -11.94 -6.68 10.38
CA GLN A 138 -11.21 -7.16 11.57
C GLN A 138 -10.35 -6.07 12.21
N GLY A 139 -10.51 -4.82 11.81
CA GLY A 139 -9.75 -3.69 12.35
C GLY A 139 -8.29 -3.62 11.87
N ILE A 140 -7.91 -4.41 10.87
CA ILE A 140 -6.56 -4.41 10.29
C ILE A 140 -6.40 -3.21 9.36
N GLN A 141 -5.30 -2.50 9.50
CA GLN A 141 -4.98 -1.32 8.71
C GLN A 141 -4.39 -1.73 7.35
N ILE A 142 -4.85 -1.11 6.26
CA ILE A 142 -4.35 -1.41 4.92
C ILE A 142 -3.32 -0.37 4.49
N ILE A 143 -2.13 -0.84 4.13
CA ILE A 143 -1.04 -0.01 3.59
C ILE A 143 -0.92 -0.28 2.10
N SER A 144 -0.81 0.76 1.28
CA SER A 144 -0.50 0.58 -0.14
C SER A 144 0.12 1.83 -0.75
N GLY A 145 0.41 1.80 -2.06
CA GLY A 145 1.15 2.86 -2.74
C GLY A 145 0.30 3.81 -3.58
N MET A 146 -1.03 3.71 -3.53
CA MET A 146 -1.96 4.51 -4.33
C MET A 146 -1.70 4.46 -5.85
N ALA A 147 -0.94 3.48 -6.35
CA ALA A 147 -0.75 3.29 -7.78
C ALA A 147 -2.05 2.88 -8.46
N ARG A 148 -2.09 2.96 -9.81
CA ARG A 148 -3.18 2.34 -10.58
C ARG A 148 -3.25 0.84 -10.29
N GLY A 149 -4.40 0.22 -10.52
CA GLY A 149 -4.58 -1.23 -10.39
C GLY A 149 -4.73 -1.68 -8.95
N ILE A 150 -4.01 -2.71 -8.54
CA ILE A 150 -4.18 -3.40 -7.26
C ILE A 150 -4.12 -2.45 -6.05
N ASP A 151 -3.15 -1.54 -6.00
CA ASP A 151 -3.01 -0.59 -4.90
C ASP A 151 -4.28 0.26 -4.72
N ARG A 152 -4.80 0.80 -5.83
CA ARG A 152 -6.06 1.56 -5.83
C ARG A 152 -7.23 0.72 -5.34
N ASP A 153 -7.35 -0.51 -5.87
CA ASP A 153 -8.47 -1.38 -5.57
C ASP A 153 -8.44 -1.84 -4.10
N ALA A 154 -7.26 -2.08 -3.53
CA ALA A 154 -7.08 -2.36 -2.10
C ALA A 154 -7.54 -1.19 -1.21
N HIS A 155 -7.13 0.05 -1.54
CA HIS A 155 -7.62 1.22 -0.82
C HIS A 155 -9.14 1.37 -0.91
N MET A 156 -9.71 1.14 -2.11
CA MET A 156 -11.16 1.23 -2.32
C MET A 156 -11.91 0.20 -1.47
N GLY A 157 -11.49 -1.07 -1.49
CA GLY A 157 -12.12 -2.13 -0.69
C GLY A 157 -12.06 -1.84 0.81
N CYS A 158 -10.93 -1.31 1.30
CA CYS A 158 -10.80 -0.89 2.69
C CYS A 158 -11.79 0.24 3.04
N LEU A 159 -11.86 1.29 2.21
CA LEU A 159 -12.76 2.44 2.43
C LEU A 159 -14.24 2.05 2.35
N GLU A 160 -14.60 1.17 1.42
CA GLU A 160 -15.98 0.64 1.27
C GLU A 160 -16.41 -0.16 2.51
N ALA A 161 -15.46 -0.80 3.20
CA ALA A 161 -15.69 -1.50 4.47
C ALA A 161 -15.60 -0.60 5.71
N GLY A 162 -15.39 0.71 5.56
CA GLY A 162 -15.25 1.65 6.67
C GLY A 162 -13.91 1.55 7.42
N GLY A 163 -12.90 0.91 6.83
CA GLY A 163 -11.59 0.69 7.45
C GLY A 163 -10.61 1.85 7.29
N ASN A 164 -9.47 1.74 7.98
CA ASN A 164 -8.39 2.72 7.90
C ASN A 164 -7.35 2.27 6.87
N THR A 165 -7.02 3.15 5.94
CA THR A 165 -6.01 2.87 4.92
C THR A 165 -5.02 4.01 4.77
N TYR A 166 -3.76 3.65 4.47
CA TYR A 166 -2.65 4.58 4.41
C TYR A 166 -1.93 4.46 3.08
N ALA A 167 -1.84 5.58 2.37
CA ALA A 167 -1.16 5.65 1.09
C ALA A 167 0.25 6.21 1.26
N VAL A 168 1.27 5.40 0.97
CA VAL A 168 2.64 5.89 0.92
C VAL A 168 2.92 6.39 -0.48
N LEU A 169 3.44 7.62 -0.64
CA LEU A 169 3.64 8.25 -1.95
C LEU A 169 5.11 8.28 -2.37
N GLY A 170 5.35 8.27 -3.68
CA GLY A 170 6.64 8.59 -4.31
C GLY A 170 6.68 10.02 -4.86
N SER A 171 6.02 10.93 -4.16
CA SER A 171 5.95 12.39 -4.37
C SER A 171 5.79 13.04 -3.01
N GLY A 172 5.80 14.36 -2.90
CA GLY A 172 5.42 15.05 -1.66
C GLY A 172 4.03 14.62 -1.19
N ALA A 173 3.79 14.63 0.13
CA ALA A 173 2.50 14.22 0.69
C ALA A 173 1.32 15.06 0.14
N ASP A 174 1.57 16.31 -0.24
CA ASP A 174 0.61 17.25 -0.85
C ASP A 174 0.44 17.07 -2.37
N THR A 175 1.23 16.19 -3.00
CA THR A 175 1.22 15.97 -4.45
C THR A 175 0.55 14.64 -4.79
N CYS A 176 -0.72 14.70 -5.21
CA CYS A 176 -1.48 13.51 -5.60
C CYS A 176 -0.95 12.91 -6.91
N TYR A 177 -0.45 11.69 -6.85
CA TYR A 177 -0.05 10.92 -8.03
C TYR A 177 -0.45 9.44 -7.90
N PRO A 178 -1.08 8.83 -8.92
CA PRO A 178 -1.50 9.44 -10.19
C PRO A 178 -2.71 10.39 -10.01
N LYS A 179 -2.85 11.38 -10.89
CA LYS A 179 -3.91 12.41 -10.79
C LYS A 179 -5.32 11.83 -10.87
N GLU A 180 -5.50 10.72 -11.57
CA GLU A 180 -6.80 10.01 -11.67
C GLU A 180 -7.30 9.47 -10.32
N ASN A 181 -6.41 9.26 -9.37
CA ASN A 181 -6.74 8.80 -8.02
C ASN A 181 -7.06 9.93 -7.05
N ARG A 182 -7.29 11.18 -7.54
CA ARG A 182 -7.57 12.36 -6.68
C ARG A 182 -8.73 12.11 -5.70
N PHE A 183 -9.83 11.54 -6.17
CA PHE A 183 -10.97 11.20 -5.33
C PHE A 183 -10.58 10.22 -4.20
N LEU A 184 -9.76 9.22 -4.52
CA LEU A 184 -9.26 8.25 -3.55
C LEU A 184 -8.31 8.93 -2.53
N TYR A 185 -7.40 9.77 -3.01
CA TYR A 185 -6.50 10.54 -2.18
C TYR A 185 -7.26 11.39 -1.15
N ASP A 186 -8.33 12.10 -1.57
CA ASP A 186 -9.12 12.93 -0.66
C ASP A 186 -9.90 12.10 0.37
N LYS A 187 -10.34 10.89 0.04
CA LYS A 187 -10.97 9.95 0.99
C LYS A 187 -9.95 9.38 1.99
N ILE A 188 -8.77 8.98 1.54
CA ILE A 188 -7.73 8.40 2.39
C ILE A 188 -7.27 9.41 3.46
N LYS A 189 -7.18 10.69 3.13
CA LYS A 189 -6.84 11.75 4.09
C LYS A 189 -7.75 11.78 5.32
N VAL A 190 -9.01 11.41 5.16
CA VAL A 190 -10.01 11.42 6.23
C VAL A 190 -10.10 10.10 6.96
N SER A 191 -9.95 8.98 6.24
CA SER A 191 -10.14 7.62 6.80
C SER A 191 -8.83 6.92 7.17
N GLY A 192 -7.71 7.64 7.17
CA GLY A 192 -6.38 7.12 7.45
C GLY A 192 -5.34 8.19 7.22
N GLY A 193 -4.44 8.02 6.24
CA GLY A 193 -3.47 9.08 5.95
C GLY A 193 -2.65 8.87 4.67
N ILE A 194 -2.14 9.99 4.21
CA ILE A 194 -1.16 10.06 3.11
C ILE A 194 0.21 10.25 3.73
N ILE A 195 1.18 9.45 3.36
CA ILE A 195 2.52 9.43 3.96
C ILE A 195 3.58 9.58 2.87
N SER A 196 4.58 10.38 3.11
CA SER A 196 5.75 10.51 2.24
C SER A 196 7.02 10.82 3.03
N GLU A 197 8.17 10.35 2.58
CA GLU A 197 9.47 10.80 3.08
C GLU A 197 10.01 12.02 2.32
N LEU A 198 9.38 12.38 1.20
CA LEU A 198 9.81 13.48 0.34
C LEU A 198 9.22 14.81 0.83
N MET A 199 10.01 15.88 0.66
CA MET A 199 9.59 17.24 1.01
C MET A 199 8.26 17.59 0.33
N PRO A 200 7.36 18.35 0.99
CA PRO A 200 6.15 18.86 0.37
C PRO A 200 6.43 19.62 -0.93
N GLY A 201 5.57 19.41 -1.94
CA GLY A 201 5.74 19.95 -3.29
C GLY A 201 6.68 19.15 -4.18
N THR A 202 7.29 18.07 -3.70
CA THR A 202 8.14 17.22 -4.56
C THR A 202 7.30 16.51 -5.61
N GLU A 203 7.63 16.76 -6.88
CA GLU A 203 6.97 16.11 -8.02
C GLU A 203 7.37 14.62 -8.14
N PRO A 204 6.47 13.76 -8.66
CA PRO A 204 6.74 12.34 -8.81
C PRO A 204 7.83 12.07 -9.84
N GLN A 205 8.84 11.30 -9.48
CA GLN A 205 9.92 10.84 -10.35
C GLN A 205 10.02 9.33 -10.33
N LYS A 206 10.45 8.73 -11.45
CA LYS A 206 10.52 7.25 -11.58
C LYS A 206 11.35 6.60 -10.49
N MET A 207 12.43 7.22 -10.06
CA MET A 207 13.34 6.72 -9.03
C MET A 207 12.72 6.66 -7.63
N PHE A 208 11.74 7.51 -7.32
CA PHE A 208 11.13 7.56 -5.99
C PHE A 208 10.18 6.40 -5.71
N PHE A 209 9.58 5.79 -6.75
CA PHE A 209 8.63 4.69 -6.54
C PHE A 209 9.28 3.42 -5.96
N PRO A 210 10.41 2.91 -6.48
CA PRO A 210 11.11 1.80 -5.85
C PRO A 210 11.59 2.14 -4.43
N MET A 211 12.14 3.34 -4.23
CA MET A 211 12.62 3.77 -2.90
C MET A 211 11.50 3.81 -1.87
N ARG A 212 10.31 4.30 -2.24
CA ARG A 212 9.13 4.36 -1.40
C ARG A 212 8.66 2.96 -0.96
N ASN A 213 8.81 1.93 -1.79
CA ASN A 213 8.26 0.59 -1.52
C ASN A 213 8.79 -0.02 -0.21
N ARG A 214 10.03 0.30 0.21
CA ARG A 214 10.59 -0.11 1.51
C ARG A 214 9.78 0.44 2.70
N ILE A 215 9.11 1.57 2.51
CA ILE A 215 8.26 2.18 3.54
C ILE A 215 6.90 1.46 3.58
N ILE A 216 6.35 1.04 2.44
CA ILE A 216 5.13 0.24 2.39
C ILE A 216 5.33 -1.07 3.17
N SER A 217 6.36 -1.84 2.84
CA SER A 217 6.69 -3.08 3.56
C SER A 217 7.05 -2.80 5.02
N GLY A 218 7.83 -1.75 5.27
CA GLY A 218 8.27 -1.37 6.61
C GLY A 218 7.14 -1.00 7.58
N LEU A 219 6.08 -0.36 7.10
CA LEU A 219 4.89 -0.03 7.89
C LEU A 219 3.98 -1.24 8.14
N SER A 220 4.20 -2.36 7.44
CA SER A 220 3.30 -3.51 7.47
C SER A 220 3.88 -4.67 8.29
N ASP A 221 3.01 -5.53 8.81
CA ASP A 221 3.38 -6.79 9.45
C ASP A 221 3.48 -7.90 8.40
N ILE A 222 2.59 -7.86 7.40
CA ILE A 222 2.48 -8.82 6.30
C ILE A 222 2.39 -8.04 4.98
N VAL A 223 2.97 -8.59 3.92
CA VAL A 223 2.86 -8.04 2.56
C VAL A 223 2.15 -9.05 1.66
N VAL A 224 1.07 -8.63 1.01
CA VAL A 224 0.30 -9.45 0.07
C VAL A 224 0.50 -8.94 -1.35
N ILE A 225 0.91 -9.84 -2.26
CA ILE A 225 1.02 -9.58 -3.69
C ILE A 225 -0.17 -10.23 -4.41
N VAL A 226 -1.07 -9.43 -4.98
CA VAL A 226 -2.27 -9.96 -5.63
C VAL A 226 -1.98 -10.39 -7.07
N GLU A 227 -1.34 -9.55 -7.85
CA GLU A 227 -0.91 -9.87 -9.22
C GLU A 227 0.44 -9.24 -9.51
N ALA A 228 1.33 -9.97 -10.17
CA ALA A 228 2.64 -9.47 -10.58
C ALA A 228 3.14 -10.14 -11.86
N LYS A 229 3.53 -9.33 -12.86
CA LYS A 229 4.30 -9.81 -14.02
C LYS A 229 5.74 -10.12 -13.59
N LYS A 230 6.49 -10.82 -14.46
CA LYS A 230 7.90 -11.20 -14.24
C LYS A 230 8.81 -10.02 -13.79
N ARG A 231 8.52 -8.80 -14.24
CA ARG A 231 9.27 -7.56 -13.91
C ARG A 231 8.31 -6.51 -13.36
N SER A 232 7.56 -6.87 -12.32
CA SER A 232 6.63 -5.94 -11.65
C SER A 232 7.33 -5.17 -10.55
N GLY A 233 7.02 -3.87 -10.42
CA GLY A 233 7.49 -3.07 -9.28
C GLY A 233 6.99 -3.56 -7.92
N SER A 234 5.89 -4.33 -7.88
CA SER A 234 5.40 -4.96 -6.64
C SER A 234 6.33 -6.08 -6.13
N LEU A 235 7.12 -6.71 -7.00
CA LEU A 235 8.14 -7.69 -6.58
C LEU A 235 9.25 -7.01 -5.77
N ILE A 236 9.60 -5.76 -6.09
CA ILE A 236 10.55 -4.96 -5.28
C ILE A 236 10.01 -4.76 -3.85
N THR A 237 8.69 -4.62 -3.69
CA THR A 237 8.07 -4.54 -2.35
C THR A 237 8.17 -5.88 -1.61
N ALA A 238 8.01 -7.01 -2.32
CA ALA A 238 8.22 -8.34 -1.76
C ALA A 238 9.68 -8.55 -1.33
N ASP A 239 10.65 -8.13 -2.17
CA ASP A 239 12.08 -8.22 -1.84
C ASP A 239 12.37 -7.42 -0.55
N PHE A 240 11.91 -6.17 -0.44
CA PHE A 240 12.05 -5.40 0.79
C PHE A 240 11.36 -6.04 1.99
N ALA A 241 10.18 -6.64 1.81
CA ALA A 241 9.49 -7.33 2.88
C ALA A 241 10.34 -8.51 3.42
N MET A 242 10.90 -9.33 2.53
CA MET A 242 11.79 -10.43 2.91
C MET A 242 13.07 -9.94 3.60
N GLU A 243 13.72 -8.90 3.10
CA GLU A 243 14.89 -8.25 3.74
C GLU A 243 14.57 -7.71 5.14
N GLN A 244 13.32 -7.28 5.36
CA GLN A 244 12.82 -6.73 6.63
C GLN A 244 12.27 -7.82 7.57
N GLY A 245 12.36 -9.11 7.18
CA GLY A 245 11.85 -10.23 7.97
C GLY A 245 10.34 -10.26 8.10
N LYS A 246 9.61 -9.74 7.09
CA LYS A 246 8.15 -9.75 7.04
C LYS A 246 7.65 -10.95 6.26
N ASP A 247 6.50 -11.47 6.67
CA ASP A 247 5.82 -12.51 5.92
C ASP A 247 5.29 -11.96 4.59
N VAL A 248 5.53 -12.72 3.53
CA VAL A 248 5.03 -12.41 2.19
C VAL A 248 4.03 -13.47 1.79
N TYR A 249 2.83 -13.03 1.44
CA TYR A 249 1.77 -13.87 0.90
C TYR A 249 1.43 -13.47 -0.53
N VAL A 250 0.95 -14.41 -1.31
CA VAL A 250 0.55 -14.16 -2.70
C VAL A 250 -0.80 -14.79 -3.01
N ILE A 251 -1.52 -14.17 -3.94
CA ILE A 251 -2.67 -14.81 -4.58
C ILE A 251 -2.13 -15.69 -5.72
N PRO A 252 -2.39 -17.02 -5.71
CA PRO A 252 -1.98 -17.89 -6.80
C PRO A 252 -2.80 -17.61 -8.04
N GLY A 253 -2.24 -17.90 -9.20
CA GLY A 253 -2.98 -17.73 -10.45
C GLY A 253 -2.56 -18.74 -11.52
N ARG A 254 -3.21 -18.71 -12.68
CA ARG A 254 -2.97 -19.64 -13.78
C ARG A 254 -1.53 -19.51 -14.28
N ILE A 255 -0.86 -20.60 -14.55
CA ILE A 255 0.53 -20.62 -15.05
C ILE A 255 0.66 -19.99 -16.44
N THR A 256 -0.45 -19.90 -17.18
CA THR A 256 -0.52 -19.29 -18.51
C THR A 256 -0.71 -17.77 -18.47
N ASP A 257 -1.06 -17.21 -17.31
CA ASP A 257 -1.36 -15.79 -17.18
C ASP A 257 -0.09 -15.00 -16.81
N ALA A 258 0.23 -14.02 -17.65
CA ALA A 258 1.41 -13.18 -17.41
C ALA A 258 1.37 -12.41 -16.09
N LEU A 259 0.17 -12.09 -15.56
CA LEU A 259 -0.04 -11.39 -14.29
C LEU A 259 0.18 -12.29 -13.06
N SER A 260 0.13 -13.61 -13.25
CA SER A 260 0.37 -14.58 -12.18
C SER A 260 1.82 -15.01 -12.05
N TYR A 261 2.66 -14.69 -13.06
CA TYR A 261 4.05 -15.19 -13.10
C TYR A 261 4.85 -14.81 -11.86
N GLY A 262 4.78 -13.55 -11.43
CA GLY A 262 5.52 -13.06 -10.27
C GLY A 262 5.04 -13.71 -8.97
N CYS A 263 3.72 -13.82 -8.77
CA CYS A 263 3.13 -14.48 -7.61
C CYS A 263 3.55 -15.95 -7.55
N ASN A 264 3.39 -16.71 -8.66
CA ASN A 264 3.80 -18.11 -8.71
C ASN A 264 5.32 -18.30 -8.52
N SER A 265 6.14 -17.33 -8.95
CA SER A 265 7.59 -17.33 -8.69
C SER A 265 7.90 -17.13 -7.20
N LEU A 266 7.18 -16.25 -6.51
CA LEU A 266 7.32 -16.04 -5.06
C LEU A 266 6.89 -17.28 -4.26
N ILE A 267 5.85 -18.00 -4.70
CA ILE A 267 5.46 -19.29 -4.08
C ILE A 267 6.63 -20.27 -4.13
N LYS A 268 7.29 -20.39 -5.27
CA LYS A 268 8.48 -21.23 -5.41
C LYS A 268 9.62 -20.82 -4.45
N GLN A 269 9.67 -19.55 -4.06
CA GLN A 269 10.67 -19.00 -3.13
C GLN A 269 10.25 -19.12 -1.66
N GLY A 270 9.05 -19.67 -1.37
CA GLY A 270 8.56 -19.90 -0.01
C GLY A 270 7.53 -18.88 0.48
N ALA A 271 7.00 -18.02 -0.40
CA ALA A 271 5.89 -17.14 -0.01
C ALA A 271 4.65 -17.95 0.35
N GLY A 272 3.92 -17.49 1.37
CA GLY A 272 2.63 -18.04 1.75
C GLY A 272 1.58 -17.89 0.64
N ILE A 273 0.60 -18.76 0.61
CA ILE A 273 -0.45 -18.77 -0.41
C ILE A 273 -1.77 -18.39 0.24
N ILE A 274 -2.45 -17.40 -0.31
CA ILE A 274 -3.85 -17.11 0.03
C ILE A 274 -4.72 -17.83 -0.99
N TYR A 275 -5.22 -19.00 -0.63
CA TYR A 275 -6.13 -19.78 -1.45
C TYR A 275 -7.61 -19.61 -1.01
N ASN A 276 -7.82 -19.11 0.20
CA ASN A 276 -9.10 -18.76 0.77
C ASN A 276 -8.94 -17.49 1.65
N ILE A 277 -9.74 -16.47 1.40
CA ILE A 277 -9.62 -15.17 2.10
C ILE A 277 -10.06 -15.30 3.56
N ASP A 278 -11.14 -16.03 3.84
CA ASP A 278 -11.69 -16.14 5.19
C ASP A 278 -10.75 -16.94 6.09
N GLU A 279 -10.16 -18.02 5.57
CA GLU A 279 -9.13 -18.79 6.29
C GLU A 279 -7.90 -17.94 6.56
N PHE A 280 -7.40 -17.21 5.56
CA PHE A 280 -6.26 -16.31 5.75
C PHE A 280 -6.54 -15.25 6.82
N VAL A 281 -7.72 -14.62 6.79
CA VAL A 281 -8.11 -13.63 7.80
C VAL A 281 -8.21 -14.27 9.18
N SER A 282 -8.78 -15.47 9.28
CA SER A 282 -8.85 -16.24 10.53
C SER A 282 -7.45 -16.52 11.08
N ASP A 283 -6.55 -17.06 10.27
CA ASP A 283 -5.19 -17.45 10.67
C ASP A 283 -4.41 -16.25 11.23
N ILE A 284 -4.49 -15.09 10.58
CA ILE A 284 -3.75 -13.90 11.01
C ILE A 284 -4.40 -13.17 12.19
N THR A 285 -5.68 -13.44 12.51
CA THR A 285 -6.38 -12.86 13.67
C THR A 285 -6.34 -13.77 14.89
N MET A 286 -6.25 -15.10 14.71
CA MET A 286 -6.25 -16.10 15.77
C MET A 286 -4.96 -16.20 16.61
N THR A 287 -4.02 -15.28 16.52
CA THR A 287 -2.89 -15.21 17.47
C THR A 287 -3.30 -14.81 18.90
N GLY A 288 -4.60 -14.87 19.20
CA GLY A 288 -5.19 -14.78 20.55
C GLY A 288 -6.46 -15.63 20.56
N PHE A 289 -6.45 -16.72 21.34
CA PHE A 289 -7.58 -17.64 21.51
C PHE A 289 -8.89 -16.91 21.74
N THR A 290 -9.81 -16.99 20.79
CA THR A 290 -11.26 -16.85 21.02
C THR A 290 -12.01 -17.69 19.98
N GLU A 291 -12.96 -18.44 20.50
CA GLU A 291 -13.76 -19.43 19.77
C GLU A 291 -14.30 -18.91 18.43
N CYS A 292 -14.08 -19.75 17.41
CA CYS A 292 -14.63 -19.61 16.09
C CYS A 292 -16.17 -19.64 16.16
N THR A 293 -16.83 -18.50 16.11
CA THR A 293 -18.22 -18.47 15.68
C THR A 293 -18.19 -18.73 14.18
N GLN A 294 -18.61 -19.92 13.81
CA GLN A 294 -18.90 -20.28 12.43
C GLN A 294 -19.81 -19.20 11.83
N MET A 295 -19.25 -18.33 10.97
CA MET A 295 -20.08 -17.56 10.09
C MET A 295 -20.73 -18.56 9.12
N ASP A 296 -22.02 -18.76 9.31
CA ASP A 296 -22.88 -19.45 8.36
C ASP A 296 -22.64 -18.87 6.97
N PHE A 297 -21.91 -19.60 6.14
CA PHE A 297 -21.97 -19.39 4.72
C PHE A 297 -23.46 -19.46 4.35
N ARG A 298 -24.04 -18.34 3.98
CA ARG A 298 -25.36 -18.31 3.38
C ARG A 298 -25.33 -19.27 2.20
N LYS A 299 -25.86 -20.46 2.41
CA LYS A 299 -26.26 -21.35 1.33
C LYS A 299 -27.42 -20.66 0.62
N ASN A 300 -27.10 -19.68 -0.21
CA ASN A 300 -28.01 -19.25 -1.24
C ASN A 300 -28.13 -20.42 -2.18
N ILE A 301 -29.22 -21.17 -2.05
CA ILE A 301 -29.54 -22.27 -2.95
C ILE A 301 -29.85 -21.61 -4.28
N LEU A 302 -28.92 -21.72 -5.22
CA LEU A 302 -29.15 -21.35 -6.61
C LEU A 302 -30.18 -22.35 -7.17
N ASP A 303 -31.14 -21.87 -7.91
CA ASP A 303 -32.04 -22.76 -8.67
C ASP A 303 -31.27 -23.46 -9.81
N LYS A 304 -31.90 -24.38 -10.50
CA LYS A 304 -31.26 -25.17 -11.55
C LYS A 304 -30.76 -24.31 -12.71
N LYS A 305 -31.48 -23.23 -13.05
CA LYS A 305 -31.10 -22.32 -14.14
C LYS A 305 -29.93 -21.43 -13.73
N GLU A 306 -30.03 -20.86 -12.54
CA GLU A 306 -28.97 -20.06 -11.93
C GLU A 306 -27.66 -20.86 -11.78
N ALA A 307 -27.75 -22.10 -11.27
CA ALA A 307 -26.61 -22.98 -11.11
C ALA A 307 -25.93 -23.30 -12.44
N LEU A 308 -26.72 -23.52 -13.51
CA LEU A 308 -26.18 -23.77 -14.84
C LEU A 308 -25.45 -22.53 -15.38
N VAL A 309 -26.08 -21.35 -15.35
CA VAL A 309 -25.48 -20.10 -15.83
C VAL A 309 -24.23 -19.78 -15.00
N TYR A 310 -24.31 -19.91 -13.68
CA TYR A 310 -23.18 -19.68 -12.79
C TYR A 310 -22.00 -20.62 -13.07
N SER A 311 -22.28 -21.89 -13.42
CA SER A 311 -21.23 -22.87 -13.76
C SER A 311 -20.45 -22.52 -15.02
N LEU A 312 -21.05 -21.77 -15.95
CA LEU A 312 -20.45 -21.33 -17.21
C LEU A 312 -19.64 -20.02 -17.09
N LEU A 313 -19.85 -19.31 -16.00
CA LEU A 313 -19.11 -18.09 -15.69
C LEU A 313 -17.78 -18.41 -15.00
N ASP A 314 -16.80 -17.56 -15.21
CA ASP A 314 -15.49 -17.59 -14.54
C ASP A 314 -15.15 -16.15 -14.11
N PHE A 315 -13.99 -15.94 -13.51
CA PHE A 315 -13.44 -14.62 -13.19
C PHE A 315 -12.87 -13.88 -14.43
N CYS A 316 -13.01 -14.46 -15.62
CA CYS A 316 -12.75 -13.78 -16.89
C CYS A 316 -14.08 -13.27 -17.47
N PRO A 317 -14.13 -12.00 -17.95
CA PRO A 317 -15.35 -11.47 -18.55
C PRO A 317 -15.84 -12.30 -19.74
N ILE A 318 -17.06 -12.77 -19.68
CA ILE A 318 -17.74 -13.52 -20.74
C ILE A 318 -18.86 -12.65 -21.31
N ALA A 319 -18.91 -12.50 -22.64
CA ALA A 319 -19.99 -11.79 -23.32
C ALA A 319 -21.30 -12.59 -23.24
N ILE A 320 -22.43 -11.91 -23.06
CA ILE A 320 -23.76 -12.54 -23.01
C ILE A 320 -24.06 -13.36 -24.28
N GLY A 321 -23.62 -12.90 -25.46
CA GLY A 321 -23.77 -13.64 -26.71
C GLY A 321 -23.01 -14.97 -26.72
N THR A 322 -21.92 -15.11 -25.95
CA THR A 322 -21.20 -16.37 -25.78
C THR A 322 -21.93 -17.28 -24.76
N LEU A 323 -22.51 -16.71 -23.73
CA LEU A 323 -23.30 -17.45 -22.75
C LEU A 323 -24.59 -18.00 -23.37
N SER A 324 -25.29 -17.20 -24.20
CA SER A 324 -26.54 -17.62 -24.86
C SER A 324 -26.36 -18.81 -25.80
N GLN A 325 -25.16 -19.00 -26.36
CA GLN A 325 -24.84 -20.19 -27.17
C GLN A 325 -24.62 -21.46 -26.35
N LYS A 326 -24.42 -21.35 -25.04
CA LYS A 326 -24.07 -22.45 -24.13
C LYS A 326 -25.22 -22.88 -23.21
N VAL A 327 -26.29 -22.09 -23.17
CA VAL A 327 -27.49 -22.39 -22.35
C VAL A 327 -28.68 -22.67 -23.26
N PRO A 328 -29.61 -23.53 -22.81
CA PRO A 328 -30.83 -23.87 -23.57
C PRO A 328 -31.98 -22.86 -23.30
N TYR A 329 -31.67 -21.56 -23.10
CA TYR A 329 -32.59 -20.53 -22.76
C TYR A 329 -32.64 -19.43 -23.83
N GLU A 330 -33.79 -18.77 -23.98
CA GLU A 330 -33.88 -17.55 -24.77
C GLU A 330 -33.08 -16.40 -24.12
N LEU A 331 -32.67 -15.43 -24.93
CA LEU A 331 -31.84 -14.32 -24.45
C LEU A 331 -32.49 -13.50 -23.33
N SER A 332 -33.82 -13.31 -23.38
CA SER A 332 -34.59 -12.63 -22.34
C SER A 332 -34.53 -13.37 -21.00
N GLU A 333 -34.68 -14.69 -21.03
CA GLU A 333 -34.63 -15.53 -19.85
C GLU A 333 -33.20 -15.57 -19.24
N LEU A 334 -32.18 -15.57 -20.09
CA LEU A 334 -30.77 -15.49 -19.65
C LEU A 334 -30.47 -14.16 -18.93
N PHE A 335 -31.07 -13.04 -19.40
CA PHE A 335 -30.96 -11.77 -18.72
C PHE A 335 -31.58 -11.79 -17.34
N GLU A 336 -32.80 -12.34 -17.17
CA GLU A 336 -33.46 -12.48 -15.88
C GLU A 336 -32.61 -13.28 -14.89
N VAL A 337 -32.06 -14.42 -15.32
CA VAL A 337 -31.19 -15.26 -14.50
C VAL A 337 -29.91 -14.51 -14.10
N LEU A 338 -29.31 -13.73 -15.01
CA LEU A 338 -28.12 -12.94 -14.70
C LEU A 338 -28.42 -11.80 -13.73
N GLU A 339 -29.58 -11.13 -13.85
CA GLU A 339 -30.02 -10.11 -12.89
C GLU A 339 -30.23 -10.70 -11.50
N ASP A 340 -30.89 -11.86 -11.40
CA ASP A 340 -31.07 -12.56 -10.13
C ASP A 340 -29.73 -12.94 -9.49
N LEU A 341 -28.79 -13.44 -10.28
CA LEU A 341 -27.45 -13.76 -9.81
C LEU A 341 -26.68 -12.52 -9.37
N ILE A 342 -26.87 -11.38 -10.03
CA ILE A 342 -26.28 -10.08 -9.63
C ILE A 342 -26.90 -9.61 -8.31
N GLN A 343 -28.23 -9.66 -8.16
CA GLN A 343 -28.91 -9.28 -6.92
C GLN A 343 -28.50 -10.17 -5.74
N LYS A 344 -28.29 -11.47 -5.99
CA LYS A 344 -27.77 -12.42 -5.00
C LYS A 344 -26.27 -12.27 -4.72
N GLY A 345 -25.54 -11.43 -5.49
CA GLY A 345 -24.13 -11.17 -5.32
C GLY A 345 -23.18 -12.23 -5.89
N PHE A 346 -23.68 -13.20 -6.67
CA PHE A 346 -22.86 -14.27 -7.29
C PHE A 346 -22.19 -13.85 -8.59
N VAL A 347 -22.73 -12.87 -9.28
CA VAL A 347 -22.28 -12.41 -10.60
C VAL A 347 -22.16 -10.89 -10.60
N LYS A 348 -21.27 -10.37 -11.43
CA LYS A 348 -21.07 -8.94 -11.63
C LYS A 348 -20.90 -8.63 -13.11
N GLU A 349 -21.56 -7.59 -13.57
CA GLU A 349 -21.32 -7.00 -14.88
C GLU A 349 -20.11 -6.06 -14.79
N THR A 350 -19.10 -6.29 -15.60
CA THR A 350 -17.84 -5.51 -15.58
C THR A 350 -17.82 -4.36 -16.58
N ILE A 351 -18.39 -4.62 -17.74
CA ILE A 351 -18.69 -3.66 -18.80
C ILE A 351 -20.02 -4.12 -19.45
N PRO A 352 -20.78 -3.25 -20.13
CA PRO A 352 -22.09 -3.63 -20.69
C PRO A 352 -22.06 -4.97 -21.43
N ASN A 353 -22.92 -5.89 -21.01
CA ASN A 353 -23.09 -7.25 -21.55
C ASN A 353 -21.90 -8.22 -21.33
N TYR A 354 -20.99 -7.94 -20.37
CA TYR A 354 -19.93 -8.85 -19.97
C TYR A 354 -20.00 -9.16 -18.47
N TYR A 355 -20.06 -10.42 -18.15
CA TYR A 355 -20.31 -10.94 -16.81
C TYR A 355 -19.16 -11.79 -16.28
N ILE A 356 -18.91 -11.71 -14.98
CA ILE A 356 -17.94 -12.53 -14.25
C ILE A 356 -18.57 -13.08 -12.97
N ARG A 357 -17.99 -14.12 -12.40
CA ARG A 357 -18.31 -14.51 -11.00
C ARG A 357 -17.85 -13.42 -10.05
N SER A 358 -18.65 -13.16 -9.01
CA SER A 358 -18.20 -12.45 -7.80
C SER A 358 -17.59 -13.41 -6.80
N LEU A 359 -16.62 -12.91 -6.03
CA LEU A 359 -15.98 -13.66 -4.93
C LEU A 359 -16.80 -13.58 -3.65
#